data_e8e63cbfbc1eefb1f075f767ad2569d8
#
_entry.id   e8e63cbfbc1eefb1f075f767ad2569d8
#
_cell.length_a   1.000
_cell.length_b   1.000
_cell.length_c   1.000
_cell.angle_alpha   90.00
_cell.angle_beta   90.00
_cell.angle_gamma   90.00
#
_symmetry.space_group_name_H-M   'P 1'
#
loop_
_entity.id
_entity.type
_entity.pdbx_description
1 polymer ?
#
loop_
_entity_poly.entity_id
_entity_poly.type
_entity_poly.pdbx_seq_one_letter_code
_entity_poly.pdbx_strand_id
1 'polypeptide(L)'
;MRAARTRSMASMGSAVGEKFSRACDSAIDRGSPLVAVTSSGGARMQEGILSLMQLPKTVCAVEDLHDAHLPMVVVMAHPTTAGVLASFASLGDVTIAEPGALIAFTGPRVVQQTTREKLPDDFGLAEQNLRFGHLDAIVPRPEQRAYLARLLRLFA
;
A
#
# COMPACT_ATOMS: atom_id res chain seq x y z
N MET A 1 -15.26 -10.04 -16.31
CA MET A 1 -14.68 -8.77 -16.84
C MET A 1 -13.18 -8.79 -16.58
N ARG A 2 -12.34 -8.89 -17.60
CA ARG A 2 -10.88 -8.84 -17.42
C ARG A 2 -10.51 -7.41 -17.03
N ALA A 3 -9.89 -7.26 -15.85
CA ALA A 3 -9.28 -6.00 -15.46
C ALA A 3 -8.26 -5.59 -16.54
N ALA A 4 -8.36 -4.37 -17.04
CA ALA A 4 -7.39 -3.82 -17.95
C ALA A 4 -6.03 -3.77 -17.22
N ARG A 5 -5.12 -4.66 -17.60
CA ARG A 5 -3.73 -4.61 -17.14
C ARG A 5 -3.09 -3.38 -17.79
N THR A 6 -3.00 -2.30 -17.05
CA THR A 6 -2.13 -1.19 -17.44
C THR A 6 -0.70 -1.71 -17.47
N ARG A 7 -0.06 -1.65 -18.64
CA ARG A 7 1.31 -2.13 -18.86
C ARG A 7 2.40 -1.24 -18.24
N SER A 8 2.06 -0.10 -17.68
CA SER A 8 3.01 0.76 -16.98
C SER A 8 2.88 0.56 -15.48
N MET A 9 3.91 0.02 -14.85
CA MET A 9 3.99 -0.01 -13.39
C MET A 9 4.19 1.41 -12.89
N ALA A 10 3.23 1.91 -12.11
CA ALA A 10 3.37 3.16 -11.37
C ALA A 10 4.55 3.04 -10.39
N SER A 11 5.21 4.14 -10.10
CA SER A 11 6.32 4.21 -9.16
C SER A 11 6.23 5.47 -8.31
N MET A 12 6.67 5.38 -7.06
CA MET A 12 6.67 6.51 -6.13
C MET A 12 7.89 7.40 -6.40
N GLY A 13 7.64 8.63 -6.81
CA GLY A 13 8.62 9.70 -6.88
C GLY A 13 8.30 10.82 -5.91
N SER A 14 9.09 11.91 -5.94
CA SER A 14 8.96 13.06 -5.03
C SER A 14 7.55 13.67 -5.00
N ALA A 15 6.91 13.79 -6.16
CA ALA A 15 5.54 14.31 -6.23
C ALA A 15 4.49 13.40 -5.53
N VAL A 16 4.70 12.08 -5.54
CA VAL A 16 3.79 11.14 -4.85
C VAL A 16 3.99 11.23 -3.35
N GLY A 17 5.23 11.22 -2.86
CA GLY A 17 5.53 11.37 -1.45
C GLY A 17 5.00 12.69 -0.88
N GLU A 18 5.19 13.80 -1.61
CA GLU A 18 4.64 15.11 -1.23
C GLU A 18 3.11 15.11 -1.14
N LYS A 19 2.43 14.54 -2.14
CA LYS A 19 0.96 14.46 -2.13
C LYS A 19 0.44 13.60 -0.99
N PHE A 20 1.13 12.51 -0.66
CA PHE A 20 0.76 11.66 0.46
C PHE A 20 0.92 12.40 1.80
N SER A 21 2.07 13.07 2.02
CA SER A 21 2.28 13.86 3.25
C SER A 21 1.21 14.95 3.41
N ARG A 22 0.92 15.70 2.35
CA ARG A 22 -0.17 16.71 2.37
C ARG A 22 -1.56 16.10 2.61
N ALA A 23 -1.79 14.86 2.21
CA ALA A 23 -3.04 14.18 2.50
C ALA A 23 -3.16 13.84 4.00
N CYS A 24 -2.04 13.45 4.64
CA CYS A 24 -1.98 13.28 6.09
C CYS A 24 -2.23 14.60 6.81
N ASP A 25 -1.52 15.69 6.43
CA ASP A 25 -1.73 17.04 6.99
C ASP A 25 -3.22 17.46 6.90
N SER A 26 -3.82 17.27 5.71
CA SER A 26 -5.22 17.61 5.49
C SER A 26 -6.20 16.73 6.28
N ALA A 27 -5.85 15.47 6.57
CA ALA A 27 -6.63 14.60 7.43
C ALA A 27 -6.57 15.10 8.89
N ILE A 28 -5.38 15.47 9.35
CA ILE A 28 -5.15 16.04 10.68
C ILE A 28 -5.94 17.35 10.85
N ASP A 29 -5.82 18.30 9.92
CA ASP A 29 -6.53 19.57 9.95
C ASP A 29 -8.05 19.41 10.02
N ARG A 30 -8.58 18.33 9.43
CA ARG A 30 -10.02 18.05 9.40
C ARG A 30 -10.50 17.12 10.51
N GLY A 31 -9.60 16.56 11.30
CA GLY A 31 -9.92 15.54 12.29
C GLY A 31 -10.61 14.33 11.65
N SER A 32 -10.13 13.87 10.48
CA SER A 32 -10.77 12.81 9.70
C SER A 32 -9.83 11.65 9.41
N PRO A 33 -10.34 10.40 9.34
CA PRO A 33 -9.52 9.26 8.96
C PRO A 33 -8.98 9.40 7.53
N LEU A 34 -7.83 8.77 7.27
CA LEU A 34 -7.23 8.70 5.94
C LEU A 34 -7.47 7.33 5.30
N VAL A 35 -7.92 7.31 4.05
CA VAL A 35 -7.97 6.09 3.23
C VAL A 35 -6.96 6.22 2.10
N ALA A 36 -5.93 5.37 2.11
CA ALA A 36 -4.89 5.33 1.09
C ALA A 36 -5.09 4.11 0.17
N VAL A 37 -5.16 4.33 -1.14
CA VAL A 37 -5.20 3.24 -2.13
C VAL A 37 -3.84 3.16 -2.82
N THR A 38 -3.18 2.01 -2.72
CA THR A 38 -1.83 1.81 -3.27
C THR A 38 -1.85 0.92 -4.51
N SER A 39 -1.07 1.31 -5.52
CA SER A 39 -0.76 0.50 -6.70
C SER A 39 0.56 0.98 -7.27
N SER A 40 1.66 0.34 -6.87
CA SER A 40 3.01 0.82 -7.21
C SER A 40 4.04 -0.30 -7.21
N GLY A 41 5.00 -0.21 -8.13
CA GLY A 41 6.20 -1.06 -8.15
C GLY A 41 7.33 -0.61 -7.22
N GLY A 42 7.13 0.44 -6.42
CA GLY A 42 8.11 0.95 -5.47
C GLY A 42 8.71 2.32 -5.82
N ALA A 43 9.90 2.62 -5.31
CA ALA A 43 10.58 3.88 -5.54
C ALA A 43 10.98 4.07 -7.02
N ARG A 44 10.81 5.28 -7.53
CA ARG A 44 11.08 5.62 -8.93
C ARG A 44 12.58 5.73 -9.19
N MET A 45 13.13 4.80 -9.95
CA MET A 45 14.56 4.75 -10.26
C MET A 45 15.07 6.02 -10.99
N GLN A 46 14.23 6.63 -11.83
CA GLN A 46 14.59 7.83 -12.61
C GLN A 46 14.84 9.07 -11.73
N GLU A 47 14.32 9.10 -10.52
CA GLU A 47 14.55 10.17 -9.55
C GLU A 47 15.71 9.87 -8.57
N GLY A 48 16.36 8.72 -8.71
CA GLY A 48 17.51 8.34 -7.88
C GLY A 48 17.21 8.41 -6.38
N ILE A 49 18.12 9.04 -5.63
CA ILE A 49 18.01 9.17 -4.18
C ILE A 49 16.76 9.94 -3.72
N LEU A 50 16.24 10.86 -4.53
CA LEU A 50 15.04 11.63 -4.18
C LEU A 50 13.82 10.72 -4.00
N SER A 51 13.70 9.69 -4.82
CA SER A 51 12.60 8.72 -4.67
C SER A 51 12.75 7.85 -3.42
N LEU A 52 13.97 7.52 -3.02
CA LEU A 52 14.24 6.78 -1.78
C LEU A 52 13.92 7.63 -0.55
N MET A 53 14.21 8.92 -0.59
CA MET A 53 13.89 9.85 0.50
C MET A 53 12.38 10.06 0.71
N GLN A 54 11.54 9.59 -0.21
CA GLN A 54 10.09 9.58 0.01
C GLN A 54 9.66 8.54 1.05
N LEU A 55 10.46 7.46 1.26
CA LEU A 55 10.14 6.44 2.27
C LEU A 55 10.10 7.06 3.68
N PRO A 56 11.19 7.63 4.20
CA PRO A 56 11.15 8.26 5.53
C PRO A 56 10.15 9.40 5.59
N LYS A 57 10.01 10.20 4.53
CA LYS A 57 9.04 11.31 4.47
C LYS A 57 7.60 10.83 4.70
N THR A 58 7.19 9.77 4.01
CA THR A 58 5.83 9.23 4.15
C THR A 58 5.62 8.50 5.47
N VAL A 59 6.67 7.89 6.02
CA VAL A 59 6.63 7.28 7.37
C VAL A 59 6.41 8.35 8.43
N CYS A 60 7.16 9.46 8.40
CA CYS A 60 6.95 10.57 9.34
C CYS A 60 5.52 11.13 9.25
N ALA A 61 4.98 11.28 8.03
CA ALA A 61 3.62 11.79 7.86
C ALA A 61 2.55 10.82 8.41
N VAL A 62 2.79 9.51 8.39
CA VAL A 62 1.91 8.53 9.06
C VAL A 62 2.03 8.64 10.57
N GLU A 63 3.25 8.82 11.09
CA GLU A 63 3.47 9.02 12.52
C GLU A 63 2.72 10.24 13.04
N ASP A 64 2.81 11.38 12.33
CA ASP A 64 2.05 12.60 12.67
C ASP A 64 0.53 12.32 12.70
N LEU A 65 0.02 11.48 11.78
CA LEU A 65 -1.39 11.08 11.75
C LEU A 65 -1.76 10.21 12.96
N HIS A 66 -0.90 9.27 13.34
CA HIS A 66 -1.08 8.42 14.52
C HIS A 66 -1.02 9.23 15.83
N ASP A 67 -0.10 10.19 15.93
CA ASP A 67 -0.01 11.09 17.08
C ASP A 67 -1.28 11.94 17.23
N ALA A 68 -1.93 12.27 16.12
CA ALA A 68 -3.24 12.92 16.11
C ALA A 68 -4.41 11.96 16.43
N HIS A 69 -4.15 10.69 16.70
CA HIS A 69 -5.13 9.63 16.96
C HIS A 69 -6.15 9.45 15.82
N LEU A 70 -5.72 9.64 14.58
CA LEU A 70 -6.56 9.49 13.40
C LEU A 70 -6.22 8.19 12.66
N PRO A 71 -7.20 7.32 12.40
CA PRO A 71 -6.94 6.04 11.77
C PRO A 71 -6.62 6.17 10.29
N MET A 72 -5.68 5.32 9.83
CA MET A 72 -5.35 5.15 8.43
C MET A 72 -5.76 3.76 7.94
N VAL A 73 -6.59 3.72 6.90
CA VAL A 73 -6.96 2.48 6.21
C VAL A 73 -6.22 2.39 4.88
N VAL A 74 -5.50 1.30 4.65
CA VAL A 74 -4.78 1.08 3.39
C VAL A 74 -5.48 0.01 2.56
N VAL A 75 -5.76 0.33 1.29
CA VAL A 75 -6.28 -0.60 0.28
C VAL A 75 -5.16 -0.93 -0.70
N MET A 76 -4.65 -2.14 -0.64
CA MET A 76 -3.56 -2.60 -1.50
C MET A 76 -4.10 -3.22 -2.79
N ALA A 77 -4.00 -2.47 -3.91
CA ALA A 77 -4.31 -2.96 -5.24
C ALA A 77 -3.06 -3.56 -5.91
N HIS A 78 -3.25 -4.24 -7.04
CA HIS A 78 -2.15 -4.87 -7.80
C HIS A 78 -1.36 -3.87 -8.65
N PRO A 79 -0.02 -3.86 -8.57
CA PRO A 79 0.84 -4.38 -7.50
C PRO A 79 1.03 -3.36 -6.38
N THR A 80 1.31 -3.81 -5.16
CA THR A 80 1.82 -2.95 -4.08
C THR A 80 3.13 -3.56 -3.60
N THR A 81 4.27 -3.01 -4.05
CA THR A 81 5.58 -3.65 -3.85
C THR A 81 6.68 -2.68 -3.43
N ALA A 82 7.80 -3.25 -3.02
CA ALA A 82 9.06 -2.57 -2.73
C ALA A 82 8.90 -1.37 -1.78
N GLY A 83 9.43 -0.20 -2.14
CA GLY A 83 9.47 0.97 -1.29
C GLY A 83 8.10 1.51 -0.84
N VAL A 84 7.03 1.30 -1.60
CA VAL A 84 5.68 1.70 -1.17
C VAL A 84 5.17 0.75 -0.09
N LEU A 85 5.35 -0.56 -0.26
CA LEU A 85 5.01 -1.52 0.79
C LEU A 85 5.87 -1.30 2.04
N ALA A 86 7.18 -1.09 1.87
CA ALA A 86 8.12 -0.91 2.97
C ALA A 86 8.07 0.49 3.63
N SER A 87 7.10 1.32 3.28
CA SER A 87 6.88 2.62 3.91
C SER A 87 5.44 2.74 4.40
N PHE A 88 4.68 3.67 3.88
CA PHE A 88 3.34 3.98 4.40
C PHE A 88 2.29 2.87 4.18
N ALA A 89 2.45 1.99 3.17
CA ALA A 89 1.41 1.00 2.89
C ALA A 89 1.29 -0.09 3.97
N SER A 90 2.39 -0.42 4.67
CA SER A 90 2.38 -1.38 5.77
C SER A 90 2.11 -0.76 7.16
N LEU A 91 1.89 0.56 7.22
CA LEU A 91 1.68 1.29 8.47
C LEU A 91 0.20 1.64 8.72
N GLY A 92 -0.72 1.15 7.90
CA GLY A 92 -2.15 1.34 8.14
C GLY A 92 -2.64 0.62 9.38
N ASP A 93 -3.56 1.23 10.13
CA ASP A 93 -4.25 0.59 11.26
C ASP A 93 -5.11 -0.58 10.79
N VAL A 94 -5.65 -0.48 9.57
CA VAL A 94 -6.32 -1.58 8.87
C VAL A 94 -5.81 -1.66 7.44
N THR A 95 -5.38 -2.84 7.05
CA THR A 95 -4.86 -3.13 5.72
C THR A 95 -5.74 -4.13 4.99
N ILE A 96 -6.32 -3.73 3.87
CA ILE A 96 -7.10 -4.62 3.01
C ILE A 96 -6.49 -4.70 1.62
N ALA A 97 -6.77 -5.78 0.90
CA ALA A 97 -6.26 -5.98 -0.45
C ALA A 97 -7.34 -6.39 -1.44
N GLU A 98 -7.07 -6.18 -2.73
CA GLU A 98 -7.86 -6.79 -3.81
C GLU A 98 -7.48 -8.27 -3.97
N PRO A 99 -8.44 -9.16 -4.32
CA PRO A 99 -8.13 -10.56 -4.62
C PRO A 99 -7.03 -10.71 -5.67
N GLY A 100 -6.05 -11.56 -5.42
CA GLY A 100 -4.93 -11.82 -6.31
C GLY A 100 -3.95 -10.66 -6.50
N ALA A 101 -4.01 -9.61 -5.66
CA ALA A 101 -3.03 -8.52 -5.72
C ALA A 101 -1.64 -9.02 -5.32
N LEU A 102 -0.62 -8.63 -6.09
CA LEU A 102 0.77 -8.87 -5.72
C LEU A 102 1.19 -7.85 -4.65
N ILE A 103 1.51 -8.35 -3.48
CA ILE A 103 1.95 -7.59 -2.31
C ILE A 103 3.23 -8.24 -1.79
N ALA A 104 4.37 -7.66 -2.12
CA ALA A 104 5.67 -8.22 -1.76
C ALA A 104 6.74 -7.12 -1.76
N PHE A 105 7.70 -7.20 -0.85
CA PHE A 105 8.83 -6.28 -0.90
C PHE A 105 9.63 -6.49 -2.19
N THR A 106 9.98 -7.74 -2.48
CA THR A 106 10.74 -8.11 -3.68
C THR A 106 9.86 -8.93 -4.61
N GLY A 107 9.83 -8.55 -5.89
CA GLY A 107 9.06 -9.28 -6.89
C GLY A 107 9.51 -10.73 -7.06
N PRO A 108 8.61 -11.68 -7.37
CA PRO A 108 8.92 -13.12 -7.47
C PRO A 108 10.11 -13.45 -8.36
N ARG A 109 10.25 -12.74 -9.49
CA ARG A 109 11.38 -12.94 -10.42
C ARG A 109 12.74 -12.70 -9.78
N VAL A 110 12.86 -11.63 -8.99
CA VAL A 110 14.14 -11.27 -8.35
C VAL A 110 14.46 -12.28 -7.26
N VAL A 111 13.47 -12.71 -6.48
CA VAL A 111 13.67 -13.75 -5.46
C VAL A 111 14.14 -15.04 -6.10
N GLN A 112 13.46 -15.54 -7.14
CA GLN A 112 13.86 -16.75 -7.86
C GLN A 112 15.26 -16.67 -8.46
N GLN A 113 15.65 -15.52 -9.02
CA GLN A 113 17.00 -15.31 -9.56
C GLN A 113 18.08 -15.32 -8.47
N THR A 114 17.77 -14.79 -7.30
CA THR A 114 18.72 -14.68 -6.19
C THR A 114 18.86 -15.99 -5.42
N THR A 115 17.76 -16.62 -5.07
CA THR A 115 17.75 -17.86 -4.27
C THR A 115 17.93 -19.11 -5.12
N ARG A 116 17.64 -19.03 -6.43
CA ARG A 116 17.56 -20.16 -7.38
C ARG A 116 16.55 -21.24 -6.98
N GLU A 117 15.60 -20.87 -6.11
CA GLU A 117 14.54 -21.75 -5.66
C GLU A 117 13.24 -21.51 -6.44
N LYS A 118 12.43 -22.56 -6.60
CA LYS A 118 11.09 -22.42 -7.12
C LYS A 118 10.18 -21.92 -6.03
N LEU A 119 9.60 -20.73 -6.23
CA LEU A 119 8.64 -20.17 -5.30
C LEU A 119 7.26 -20.85 -5.43
N PRO A 120 6.47 -20.85 -4.34
CA PRO A 120 5.06 -21.24 -4.40
C PRO A 120 4.29 -20.39 -5.40
N ASP A 121 3.25 -20.97 -6.02
CA ASP A 121 2.45 -20.28 -7.05
C ASP A 121 1.70 -19.05 -6.51
N ASP A 122 1.43 -19.03 -5.21
CA ASP A 122 0.77 -17.93 -4.50
C ASP A 122 1.75 -16.95 -3.81
N PHE A 123 3.06 -17.05 -4.11
CA PHE A 123 4.07 -16.21 -3.49
C PHE A 123 3.79 -14.72 -3.68
N GLY A 124 3.64 -14.03 -2.55
CA GLY A 124 3.38 -12.58 -2.50
C GLY A 124 1.97 -12.19 -2.95
N LEU A 125 1.05 -13.13 -3.16
CA LEU A 125 -0.35 -12.78 -3.42
C LEU A 125 -1.07 -12.37 -2.14
N ALA A 126 -2.16 -11.62 -2.30
CA ALA A 126 -2.98 -11.15 -1.18
C ALA A 126 -3.44 -12.30 -0.28
N GLU A 127 -3.79 -13.45 -0.86
CA GLU A 127 -4.25 -14.64 -0.16
C GLU A 127 -3.17 -15.22 0.76
N GLN A 128 -1.92 -15.22 0.31
CA GLN A 128 -0.79 -15.65 1.14
C GLN A 128 -0.53 -14.65 2.27
N ASN A 129 -0.55 -13.35 1.96
CA ASN A 129 -0.36 -12.30 2.95
C ASN A 129 -1.44 -12.31 4.04
N LEU A 130 -2.70 -12.59 3.67
CA LEU A 130 -3.78 -12.76 4.63
C LEU A 130 -3.53 -13.94 5.58
N ARG A 131 -3.10 -15.09 5.03
CA ARG A 131 -2.79 -16.29 5.86
C ARG A 131 -1.66 -16.04 6.86
N PHE A 132 -0.72 -15.18 6.52
CA PHE A 132 0.42 -14.83 7.39
C PHE A 132 0.15 -13.62 8.31
N GLY A 133 -1.04 -13.05 8.26
CA GLY A 133 -1.42 -11.93 9.12
C GLY A 133 -0.84 -10.58 8.68
N HIS A 134 -0.42 -10.45 7.42
CA HIS A 134 0.03 -9.17 6.86
C HIS A 134 -1.13 -8.31 6.31
N LEU A 135 -2.33 -8.87 6.25
CA LEU A 135 -3.56 -8.20 5.84
C LEU A 135 -4.69 -8.57 6.80
N ASP A 136 -5.63 -7.66 6.97
CA ASP A 136 -6.83 -7.86 7.78
C ASP A 136 -7.97 -8.47 6.97
N ALA A 137 -8.06 -8.12 5.66
CA ALA A 137 -9.09 -8.66 4.77
C ALA A 137 -8.71 -8.61 3.29
N ILE A 138 -9.35 -9.48 2.51
CA ILE A 138 -9.37 -9.39 1.04
C ILE A 138 -10.77 -8.98 0.62
N VAL A 139 -10.89 -7.84 -0.07
CA VAL A 139 -12.17 -7.23 -0.44
C VAL A 139 -12.21 -6.96 -1.94
N PRO A 140 -13.12 -7.59 -2.69
CA PRO A 140 -13.29 -7.30 -4.11
C PRO A 140 -13.64 -5.84 -4.36
N ARG A 141 -13.10 -5.25 -5.43
CA ARG A 141 -13.27 -3.82 -5.74
C ARG A 141 -14.72 -3.32 -5.69
N PRO A 142 -15.73 -4.03 -6.20
CA PRO A 142 -17.13 -3.58 -6.12
C PRO A 142 -17.67 -3.46 -4.69
N GLU A 143 -17.08 -4.22 -3.75
CA GLU A 143 -17.51 -4.28 -2.35
C GLU A 143 -16.76 -3.29 -1.45
N GLN A 144 -15.62 -2.75 -1.91
CA GLN A 144 -14.73 -1.91 -1.10
C GLN A 144 -15.44 -0.68 -0.53
N ARG A 145 -16.31 -0.01 -1.33
CA ARG A 145 -17.02 1.17 -0.84
C ARG A 145 -17.91 0.85 0.37
N ALA A 146 -18.65 -0.24 0.31
CA ALA A 146 -19.54 -0.65 1.40
C ALA A 146 -18.75 -1.13 2.62
N TYR A 147 -17.64 -1.85 2.38
CA TYR A 147 -16.74 -2.31 3.41
C TYR A 147 -16.10 -1.13 4.16
N LEU A 148 -15.48 -0.20 3.43
CA LEU A 148 -14.84 1.00 4.00
C LEU A 148 -15.85 1.86 4.76
N ALA A 149 -17.06 2.05 4.23
CA ALA A 149 -18.09 2.82 4.93
C ALA A 149 -18.53 2.19 6.26
N ARG A 150 -18.54 0.87 6.36
CA ARG A 150 -18.79 0.17 7.64
C ARG A 150 -17.61 0.29 8.58
N LEU A 151 -16.39 0.07 8.08
CA LEU A 151 -15.18 0.14 8.86
C LEU A 151 -14.98 1.55 9.48
N LEU A 152 -15.11 2.60 8.68
CA LEU A 152 -14.92 3.97 9.14
C LEU A 152 -15.95 4.41 10.18
N ARG A 153 -17.14 3.80 10.22
CA ARG A 153 -18.12 4.04 11.31
C ARG A 153 -17.71 3.46 12.66
N LEU A 154 -16.79 2.51 12.68
CA LEU A 154 -16.25 1.96 13.92
C LEU A 154 -15.19 2.87 14.55
N PHE A 155 -14.63 3.77 13.76
CA PHE A 155 -13.64 4.77 14.21
C PHE A 155 -14.25 6.15 14.47
N ALA A 156 -15.57 6.33 14.24
CA ALA A 156 -16.27 7.61 14.36
C ALA A 156 -16.76 7.89 15.80
#